data_742547c8433d1ecc9eb010de1f28a9da
#
_entry.id   742547c8433d1ecc9eb010de1f28a9da
#
_cell.length_a   1.000
_cell.length_b   1.000
_cell.length_c   1.000
_cell.angle_alpha   90.00
_cell.angle_beta   90.00
_cell.angle_gamma   90.00
#
_symmetry.space_group_name_H-M   'P 1'
#
loop_
_entity.id
_entity.type
_entity.pdbx_description
1 polymer ?
#
loop_
_entity_poly.entity_id
_entity_poly.type
_entity_poly.pdbx_seq_one_letter_code
_entity_poly.pdbx_strand_id
1 'polypeptide(L)'
;MTDYLLSTLEIKINEFFEKYVEGKTVTFYKIEVYDNYSKETWVLEKRYSEIDMLHKTISKLYPNIPPMPGKTLFKVKDRDQLEKRKKQLETFLRECANRKDIVSNESYKAFMELDKHSPDMTYNPPTIIYENNELPLGVRDCFYFEEGQILFLVCCDMNITSRVDAYITNVNLPWEKKTDQHISVGAVFAFKVIEDKRGNSYYFEKLWAKSFPEQTGVVNFNKKELVLQVGLDSGTIIFYRTSIESKYLAFDEILNYKPHTSRVMGLSYDDQQGYIYSCSSDKKFMMTEFNSISNVTEVAQSAFGYTTLIHDKPNERLFLTNEGGVLSVFLTNVFPPTLVTVVQTHTTNCIRALDIEYQKQYIFTGTNKGDISILDLGKPGREKLIKEISYFGGNLEIRILRYNPEDHELYSGDQKGKITVWSLKSGESIYAWQAHNGAITQMIYNRKKRQLLSVGKDKKIIYWQIPDSWVSDSMKKFEEDNMREINANRAAERLKKANKEGDDDSSDDSLDGLDIRP
;
A
#
# COMPACT_ATOMS: atom_id res chain seq x y z
N MET A 1 2.19 10.72 -22.50
CA MET A 1 0.98 11.58 -22.39
C MET A 1 0.70 11.84 -20.91
N THR A 2 1.67 12.44 -20.22
CA THR A 2 1.72 12.55 -18.75
C THR A 2 1.79 14.00 -18.26
N ASP A 3 1.44 14.96 -19.09
CA ASP A 3 1.59 16.35 -18.70
C ASP A 3 0.24 17.04 -18.83
N TYR A 4 -0.41 17.33 -17.73
CA TYR A 4 -1.42 18.41 -17.63
C TYR A 4 -2.39 18.23 -16.46
N LEU A 5 -1.91 17.71 -15.33
CA LEU A 5 -2.46 18.16 -14.07
C LEU A 5 -1.65 19.40 -13.68
N LEU A 6 -2.16 20.56 -13.96
CA LEU A 6 -1.56 21.81 -13.53
C LEU A 6 -1.34 21.74 -12.01
N SER A 7 -0.11 21.96 -11.59
CA SER A 7 0.16 22.22 -10.18
C SER A 7 -0.76 23.34 -9.74
N THR A 8 -1.44 23.15 -8.63
CA THR A 8 -2.23 24.23 -8.04
C THR A 8 -1.33 25.37 -7.62
N LEU A 9 -0.08 25.08 -7.25
CA LEU A 9 0.90 26.06 -6.78
C LEU A 9 2.00 26.28 -7.82
N GLU A 10 2.22 27.52 -8.16
CA GLU A 10 3.40 27.96 -8.87
C GLU A 10 4.41 28.55 -7.89
N ILE A 11 5.63 28.03 -7.89
CA ILE A 11 6.66 28.43 -6.95
C ILE A 11 7.85 29.02 -7.72
N LYS A 12 8.32 30.16 -7.27
CA LYS A 12 9.47 30.85 -7.82
C LYS A 12 10.35 31.42 -6.71
N ILE A 13 11.65 31.23 -6.82
CA ILE A 13 12.60 31.91 -5.94
C ILE A 13 13.15 33.12 -6.66
N ASN A 14 12.63 34.29 -6.37
CA ASN A 14 12.99 35.53 -7.07
C ASN A 14 14.40 35.96 -6.77
N GLU A 15 14.76 36.03 -5.50
CA GLU A 15 16.07 36.53 -5.05
C GLU A 15 16.55 35.81 -3.77
N PHE A 16 17.81 35.99 -3.47
CA PHE A 16 18.39 35.69 -2.17
C PHE A 16 19.05 36.94 -1.60
N PHE A 17 19.01 37.08 -0.28
CA PHE A 17 19.55 38.22 0.43
C PHE A 17 20.12 37.81 1.78
N GLU A 18 20.94 38.66 2.36
CA GLU A 18 21.55 38.43 3.67
C GLU A 18 20.83 39.20 4.77
N LYS A 19 20.51 38.51 5.86
CA LYS A 19 20.03 39.12 7.12
C LYS A 19 21.02 38.83 8.24
N TYR A 20 21.16 39.78 9.17
CA TYR A 20 21.92 39.59 10.40
C TYR A 20 20.99 39.03 11.46
N VAL A 21 21.22 37.77 11.85
CA VAL A 21 20.38 37.02 12.81
C VAL A 21 21.29 36.42 13.88
N GLU A 22 21.01 36.69 15.16
CA GLU A 22 21.72 36.09 16.31
C GLU A 22 23.27 36.19 16.18
N GLY A 23 23.79 37.36 15.82
CA GLY A 23 25.24 37.59 15.74
C GLY A 23 25.92 37.04 14.48
N LYS A 24 25.16 36.52 13.51
CA LYS A 24 25.69 35.95 12.26
C LYS A 24 24.92 36.45 11.05
N THR A 25 25.62 36.62 9.94
CA THR A 25 24.99 36.89 8.66
C THR A 25 24.50 35.58 8.01
N VAL A 26 23.22 35.50 7.73
CA VAL A 26 22.54 34.32 7.17
C VAL A 26 21.91 34.67 5.82
N THR A 27 22.05 33.78 4.84
CA THR A 27 21.40 33.92 3.54
C THR A 27 19.96 33.37 3.61
N PHE A 28 19.00 34.20 3.18
CA PHE A 28 17.58 33.89 3.01
C PHE A 28 17.23 33.85 1.53
N TYR A 29 16.28 33.01 1.18
CA TYR A 29 15.67 32.90 -0.14
C TYR A 29 14.26 33.45 -0.08
N LYS A 30 13.93 34.33 -1.01
CA LYS A 30 12.60 34.91 -1.15
C LYS A 30 11.80 34.07 -2.13
N ILE A 31 10.88 33.29 -1.59
CA ILE A 31 10.06 32.32 -2.31
C ILE A 31 8.69 32.95 -2.55
N GLU A 32 8.37 33.19 -3.78
CA GLU A 32 7.04 33.61 -4.21
C GLU A 32 6.21 32.39 -4.54
N VAL A 33 5.02 32.32 -3.97
CA VAL A 33 4.06 31.25 -4.18
C VAL A 33 2.80 31.86 -4.75
N TYR A 34 2.36 31.38 -5.90
CA TYR A 34 1.08 31.71 -6.49
C TYR A 34 0.18 30.49 -6.48
N ASP A 35 -1.02 30.64 -5.92
CA ASP A 35 -2.02 29.58 -5.93
C ASP A 35 -3.02 29.79 -7.05
N ASN A 36 -3.00 28.86 -8.03
CA ASN A 36 -3.91 28.88 -9.17
C ASN A 36 -5.39 28.70 -8.75
N TYR A 37 -5.64 28.14 -7.57
CA TYR A 37 -6.99 27.93 -7.04
C TYR A 37 -7.55 29.23 -6.43
N SER A 38 -6.91 29.76 -5.39
CA SER A 38 -7.37 30.99 -4.70
C SER A 38 -7.05 32.27 -5.48
N LYS A 39 -6.15 32.18 -6.48
CA LYS A 39 -5.56 33.34 -7.21
C LYS A 39 -4.75 34.27 -6.29
N GLU A 40 -4.37 33.79 -5.14
CA GLU A 40 -3.58 34.54 -4.17
C GLU A 40 -2.08 34.36 -4.40
N THR A 41 -1.31 35.42 -4.13
CA THR A 41 0.14 35.39 -4.16
C THR A 41 0.68 35.80 -2.81
N TRP A 42 1.62 35.03 -2.28
CA TRP A 42 2.33 35.39 -1.04
C TRP A 42 3.81 35.12 -1.15
N VAL A 43 4.56 35.63 -0.21
CA VAL A 43 6.03 35.54 -0.19
C VAL A 43 6.51 34.96 1.12
N LEU A 44 7.38 33.95 1.01
CA LEU A 44 8.04 33.33 2.16
C LEU A 44 9.52 33.71 2.15
N GLU A 45 10.08 33.98 3.31
CA GLU A 45 11.50 34.18 3.51
C GLU A 45 12.07 33.01 4.30
N LYS A 46 12.76 32.10 3.63
CA LYS A 46 13.29 30.87 4.25
C LYS A 46 14.81 30.76 4.04
N ARG A 47 15.49 30.27 5.07
CA ARG A 47 16.92 29.97 4.97
C ARG A 47 17.13 28.53 4.50
N TYR A 48 18.31 28.25 3.95
CA TYR A 48 18.65 26.89 3.46
C TYR A 48 18.36 25.79 4.48
N SER A 49 18.66 26.01 5.77
CA SER A 49 18.46 25.00 6.82
C SER A 49 17.00 24.65 7.07
N GLU A 50 16.06 25.57 6.81
CA GLU A 50 14.62 25.30 6.93
C GLU A 50 14.13 24.45 5.77
N ILE A 51 14.62 24.74 4.56
CA ILE A 51 14.33 23.94 3.36
C ILE A 51 14.96 22.54 3.50
N ASP A 52 16.20 22.44 4.02
CA ASP A 52 16.88 21.17 4.30
C ASP A 52 16.12 20.33 5.35
N MET A 53 15.54 20.98 6.36
CA MET A 53 14.71 20.32 7.36
C MET A 53 13.41 19.80 6.75
N LEU A 54 12.75 20.59 5.92
CA LEU A 54 11.58 20.14 5.15
C LEU A 54 11.94 18.94 4.27
N HIS A 55 13.01 19.02 3.49
CA HIS A 55 13.48 17.92 2.65
C HIS A 55 13.71 16.65 3.47
N LYS A 56 14.39 16.72 4.60
CA LYS A 56 14.63 15.58 5.49
C LYS A 56 13.36 14.97 6.06
N THR A 57 12.38 15.81 6.39
CA THR A 57 11.08 15.36 6.90
C THR A 57 10.30 14.65 5.79
N ILE A 58 10.20 15.28 4.63
CA ILE A 58 9.49 14.72 3.47
C ILE A 58 10.17 13.45 2.97
N SER A 59 11.50 13.43 2.85
CA SER A 59 12.25 12.27 2.33
C SER A 59 12.15 11.02 3.22
N LYS A 60 11.78 11.17 4.48
CA LYS A 60 11.49 10.03 5.37
C LYS A 60 10.12 9.41 5.09
N LEU A 61 9.18 10.21 4.58
CA LEU A 61 7.78 9.83 4.41
C LEU A 61 7.46 9.49 2.95
N TYR A 62 8.12 10.18 2.04
CA TYR A 62 7.85 10.10 0.61
C TYR A 62 9.11 9.69 -0.16
N PRO A 63 8.93 8.77 -1.08
CA PRO A 63 9.98 8.35 -1.99
C PRO A 63 10.20 9.33 -3.15
N ASN A 64 11.38 9.24 -3.77
CA ASN A 64 11.79 10.07 -4.92
C ASN A 64 11.54 11.57 -4.75
N ILE A 65 11.93 12.08 -3.61
CA ILE A 65 12.05 13.51 -3.42
C ILE A 65 13.27 14.00 -4.24
N PRO A 66 13.13 15.08 -5.01
CA PRO A 66 14.23 15.65 -5.74
C PRO A 66 15.43 15.92 -4.83
N PRO A 67 16.66 15.71 -5.30
CA PRO A 67 17.83 15.89 -4.47
C PRO A 67 18.02 17.37 -4.12
N MET A 68 18.32 17.61 -2.86
CA MET A 68 18.72 18.94 -2.40
C MET A 68 20.17 19.24 -2.78
N PRO A 69 20.50 20.52 -3.06
CA PRO A 69 21.90 20.91 -3.19
C PRO A 69 22.66 20.60 -1.91
N GLY A 70 23.88 20.07 -2.05
CA GLY A 70 24.70 19.63 -0.91
C GLY A 70 24.92 20.74 0.13
N LYS A 71 24.91 20.36 1.40
CA LYS A 71 25.25 21.26 2.50
C LYS A 71 26.75 21.54 2.47
N THR A 72 27.12 22.81 2.33
CA THR A 72 28.53 23.23 2.40
C THR A 72 28.94 23.48 3.84
N LEU A 73 30.15 23.05 4.20
CA LEU A 73 30.73 23.28 5.54
C LEU A 73 31.03 24.75 5.79
N PHE A 74 31.23 25.53 4.72
CA PHE A 74 31.54 26.98 4.80
C PHE A 74 30.43 27.77 4.13
N LYS A 75 30.28 29.04 4.57
CA LYS A 75 29.36 29.99 3.96
C LYS A 75 29.71 30.15 2.46
N VAL A 76 28.73 29.90 1.61
CA VAL A 76 28.87 30.15 0.17
C VAL A 76 28.86 31.66 -0.04
N LYS A 77 30.00 32.24 -0.46
CA LYS A 77 30.14 33.67 -0.75
C LYS A 77 30.09 33.97 -2.26
N ASP A 78 30.29 32.94 -3.07
CA ASP A 78 30.27 33.04 -4.51
C ASP A 78 28.83 33.18 -5.00
N ARG A 79 28.57 34.24 -5.75
CA ARG A 79 27.23 34.59 -6.27
C ARG A 79 26.75 33.56 -7.28
N ASP A 80 27.61 33.00 -8.10
CA ASP A 80 27.27 31.99 -9.11
C ASP A 80 26.84 30.66 -8.44
N GLN A 81 27.52 30.30 -7.36
CA GLN A 81 27.14 29.13 -6.57
C GLN A 81 25.81 29.34 -5.84
N LEU A 82 25.54 30.56 -5.37
CA LEU A 82 24.23 30.89 -4.75
C LEU A 82 23.09 30.86 -5.78
N GLU A 83 23.32 31.36 -7.00
CA GLU A 83 22.37 31.30 -8.10
C GLU A 83 22.08 29.83 -8.52
N LYS A 84 23.12 29.02 -8.62
CA LYS A 84 22.95 27.58 -8.90
C LYS A 84 22.14 26.87 -7.81
N ARG A 85 22.45 27.19 -6.55
CA ARG A 85 21.73 26.65 -5.39
C ARG A 85 20.26 27.10 -5.40
N LYS A 86 19.99 28.38 -5.66
CA LYS A 86 18.65 28.94 -5.79
C LYS A 86 17.82 28.15 -6.80
N LYS A 87 18.34 27.90 -8.01
CA LYS A 87 17.66 27.11 -9.05
C LYS A 87 17.36 25.69 -8.60
N GLN A 88 18.28 25.03 -7.90
CA GLN A 88 18.07 23.67 -7.39
C GLN A 88 16.99 23.63 -6.29
N LEU A 89 16.96 24.63 -5.40
CA LEU A 89 15.92 24.76 -4.38
C LEU A 89 14.55 25.03 -4.99
N GLU A 90 14.49 25.88 -6.02
CA GLU A 90 13.27 26.16 -6.76
C GLU A 90 12.73 24.88 -7.43
N THR A 91 13.59 24.13 -8.13
CA THR A 91 13.22 22.85 -8.74
C THR A 91 12.64 21.88 -7.69
N PHE A 92 13.33 21.73 -6.54
CA PHE A 92 12.85 20.88 -5.45
C PHE A 92 11.45 21.28 -4.98
N LEU A 93 11.22 22.57 -4.69
CA LEU A 93 9.94 23.05 -4.19
C LEU A 93 8.83 22.90 -5.23
N ARG A 94 9.11 23.15 -6.51
CA ARG A 94 8.16 23.00 -7.62
C ARG A 94 7.77 21.54 -7.84
N GLU A 95 8.72 20.61 -7.78
CA GLU A 95 8.42 19.19 -7.91
C GLU A 95 7.63 18.66 -6.71
N CYS A 96 7.89 19.19 -5.51
CA CYS A 96 7.03 18.90 -4.35
C CYS A 96 5.60 19.43 -4.52
N ALA A 97 5.44 20.63 -5.09
CA ALA A 97 4.14 21.24 -5.34
C ALA A 97 3.30 20.48 -6.40
N ASN A 98 3.97 19.76 -7.31
CA ASN A 98 3.30 18.92 -8.31
C ASN A 98 2.80 17.58 -7.74
N ARG A 99 3.13 17.27 -6.49
CA ARG A 99 2.78 16.01 -5.84
C ARG A 99 1.68 16.22 -4.80
N LYS A 100 0.48 15.75 -5.13
CA LYS A 100 -0.70 15.83 -4.26
C LYS A 100 -0.48 15.24 -2.88
N ASP A 101 0.26 14.13 -2.78
CA ASP A 101 0.60 13.47 -1.53
C ASP A 101 1.53 14.34 -0.64
N ILE A 102 2.40 15.14 -1.24
CA ILE A 102 3.29 16.06 -0.51
C ILE A 102 2.56 17.33 -0.12
N VAL A 103 1.76 17.89 -1.02
CA VAL A 103 0.98 19.12 -0.73
C VAL A 103 0.02 18.90 0.44
N SER A 104 -0.53 17.69 0.59
CA SER A 104 -1.39 17.33 1.72
C SER A 104 -0.65 17.07 3.03
N ASN A 105 0.69 17.06 3.03
CA ASN A 105 1.46 16.80 4.24
C ASN A 105 1.51 18.02 5.16
N GLU A 106 1.24 17.83 6.45
CA GLU A 106 1.19 18.91 7.44
C GLU A 106 2.50 19.73 7.54
N SER A 107 3.66 19.06 7.42
CA SER A 107 4.96 19.76 7.43
C SER A 107 5.15 20.62 6.19
N TYR A 108 4.67 20.17 5.03
CA TYR A 108 4.71 20.93 3.78
C TYR A 108 3.72 22.10 3.83
N LYS A 109 2.49 21.88 4.27
CA LYS A 109 1.46 22.93 4.46
C LYS A 109 1.96 24.03 5.38
N ALA A 110 2.49 23.67 6.54
CA ALA A 110 3.04 24.62 7.52
C ALA A 110 4.24 25.39 6.96
N PHE A 111 5.15 24.72 6.22
CA PHE A 111 6.30 25.36 5.59
C PHE A 111 5.87 26.37 4.52
N MET A 112 4.90 26.00 3.67
CA MET A 112 4.37 26.81 2.59
C MET A 112 3.29 27.82 3.06
N GLU A 113 2.89 27.75 4.33
CA GLU A 113 1.82 28.56 4.95
C GLU A 113 0.45 28.43 4.24
N LEU A 114 0.16 27.22 3.71
CA LEU A 114 -1.06 26.97 2.93
C LEU A 114 -2.32 27.20 3.77
N ASP A 115 -2.32 26.85 5.04
CA ASP A 115 -3.48 27.03 5.93
C ASP A 115 -3.88 28.51 6.09
N LYS A 116 -2.96 29.43 5.83
CA LYS A 116 -3.23 30.89 5.91
C LYS A 116 -3.74 31.47 4.60
N HIS A 117 -3.20 30.95 3.49
CA HIS A 117 -3.38 31.55 2.15
C HIS A 117 -4.30 30.72 1.24
N SER A 118 -4.42 29.44 1.51
CA SER A 118 -5.21 28.51 0.70
C SER A 118 -5.88 27.44 1.57
N PRO A 119 -6.73 27.82 2.53
CA PRO A 119 -7.33 26.88 3.48
C PRO A 119 -8.25 25.85 2.82
N ASP A 120 -8.80 26.14 1.64
CA ASP A 120 -9.73 25.27 0.91
C ASP A 120 -9.03 24.25 0.01
N MET A 121 -7.69 24.28 -0.08
CA MET A 121 -6.89 23.26 -0.78
C MET A 121 -6.79 21.98 0.03
N THR A 122 -7.90 21.32 0.30
CA THR A 122 -7.89 20.11 1.10
C THR A 122 -8.27 18.88 0.29
N TYR A 123 -7.42 17.86 0.39
CA TYR A 123 -7.81 16.49 0.13
C TYR A 123 -8.57 15.96 1.33
N ASN A 124 -9.59 15.16 1.08
CA ASN A 124 -10.37 14.53 2.15
C ASN A 124 -9.54 13.40 2.78
N PRO A 125 -9.04 13.54 4.00
CA PRO A 125 -8.30 12.46 4.64
C PRO A 125 -9.23 11.32 5.05
N PRO A 126 -8.74 10.08 5.14
CA PRO A 126 -9.48 9.03 5.79
C PRO A 126 -9.64 9.35 7.28
N THR A 127 -10.80 9.05 7.84
CA THR A 127 -11.07 9.30 9.26
C THR A 127 -11.00 8.01 10.07
N ILE A 128 -10.42 8.09 11.27
CA ILE A 128 -10.38 6.94 12.19
C ILE A 128 -11.77 6.77 12.82
N ILE A 129 -12.38 5.61 12.60
CA ILE A 129 -13.64 5.23 13.23
C ILE A 129 -13.37 4.51 14.54
N TYR A 130 -12.28 3.74 14.57
CA TYR A 130 -11.88 2.96 15.74
C TYR A 130 -10.37 2.73 15.74
N GLU A 131 -9.76 2.79 16.92
CA GLU A 131 -8.36 2.47 17.15
C GLU A 131 -8.22 1.63 18.43
N ASN A 132 -7.56 0.47 18.33
CA ASN A 132 -7.16 -0.34 19.48
C ASN A 132 -5.64 -0.31 19.60
N ASN A 133 -5.16 0.14 20.76
CA ASN A 133 -3.73 0.29 21.08
C ASN A 133 -3.28 -0.70 22.17
N GLU A 134 -4.13 -1.65 22.55
CA GLU A 134 -3.92 -2.48 23.74
C GLU A 134 -3.38 -3.88 23.43
N LEU A 135 -3.09 -4.19 22.16
CA LEU A 135 -2.54 -5.49 21.82
C LEU A 135 -1.17 -5.70 22.47
N PRO A 136 -0.92 -6.87 23.08
CA PRO A 136 0.35 -7.13 23.77
C PRO A 136 1.52 -7.33 22.80
N LEU A 137 1.24 -7.80 21.59
CA LEU A 137 2.22 -8.15 20.56
C LEU A 137 1.89 -7.47 19.24
N GLY A 138 2.91 -7.29 18.39
CA GLY A 138 2.72 -6.81 17.03
C GLY A 138 1.93 -7.80 16.18
N VAL A 139 0.99 -7.30 15.41
CA VAL A 139 0.20 -8.14 14.49
C VAL A 139 1.08 -8.54 13.30
N ARG A 140 0.99 -9.79 12.91
CA ARG A 140 1.71 -10.36 11.78
C ARG A 140 0.83 -10.68 10.59
N ASP A 141 -0.36 -11.22 10.90
CA ASP A 141 -1.36 -11.56 9.91
C ASP A 141 -2.75 -11.48 10.53
N CYS A 142 -3.79 -11.30 9.71
CA CYS A 142 -5.17 -11.36 10.16
C CYS A 142 -6.11 -11.91 9.08
N PHE A 143 -7.21 -12.46 9.54
CA PHE A 143 -8.32 -12.89 8.71
C PHE A 143 -9.64 -12.38 9.29
N TYR A 144 -10.47 -11.77 8.45
CA TYR A 144 -11.81 -11.31 8.87
C TYR A 144 -12.90 -12.20 8.28
N PHE A 145 -13.67 -12.83 9.18
CA PHE A 145 -14.84 -13.60 8.84
C PHE A 145 -16.07 -12.68 8.89
N GLU A 146 -16.49 -12.19 7.72
CA GLU A 146 -17.52 -11.15 7.61
C GLU A 146 -18.89 -11.62 8.15
N GLU A 147 -19.34 -12.82 7.79
CA GLU A 147 -20.63 -13.37 8.19
C GLU A 147 -20.74 -13.55 9.71
N GLY A 148 -19.65 -13.95 10.35
CA GLY A 148 -19.53 -14.05 11.80
C GLY A 148 -19.13 -12.75 12.48
N GLN A 149 -18.70 -11.73 11.74
CA GLN A 149 -18.09 -10.51 12.26
C GLN A 149 -16.93 -10.82 13.23
N ILE A 150 -16.08 -11.78 12.88
CA ILE A 150 -14.97 -12.22 13.71
C ILE A 150 -13.65 -11.88 13.02
N LEU A 151 -12.78 -11.17 13.74
CA LEU A 151 -11.41 -10.87 13.34
C LEU A 151 -10.46 -11.82 14.06
N PHE A 152 -9.76 -12.64 13.30
CA PHE A 152 -8.66 -13.47 13.78
C PHE A 152 -7.35 -12.72 13.58
N LEU A 153 -6.53 -12.67 14.61
CA LEU A 153 -5.20 -12.05 14.58
C LEU A 153 -4.14 -13.04 14.97
N VAL A 154 -3.05 -13.05 14.23
CA VAL A 154 -1.80 -13.72 14.60
C VAL A 154 -0.80 -12.66 15.00
N CYS A 155 -0.30 -12.75 16.21
CA CYS A 155 0.58 -11.77 16.81
C CYS A 155 1.89 -12.40 17.25
N CYS A 156 3.00 -11.70 17.03
CA CYS A 156 4.30 -12.13 17.55
C CYS A 156 5.19 -10.93 17.84
N ASP A 157 6.12 -11.13 18.79
CA ASP A 157 7.19 -10.17 19.07
C ASP A 157 8.48 -10.92 19.36
N MET A 158 9.61 -10.35 18.94
CA MET A 158 10.93 -10.91 19.25
C MET A 158 11.41 -10.55 20.67
N ASN A 159 10.81 -9.51 21.26
CA ASN A 159 11.13 -9.05 22.60
C ASN A 159 10.04 -9.51 23.58
N ILE A 160 10.34 -10.57 24.27
CA ILE A 160 9.50 -11.29 25.21
C ILE A 160 9.18 -10.42 26.43
N THR A 161 7.91 -10.22 26.71
CA THR A 161 7.48 -9.65 27.98
C THR A 161 6.32 -10.46 28.53
N SER A 162 6.28 -10.62 29.85
CA SER A 162 5.21 -11.26 30.62
C SER A 162 3.79 -10.66 30.42
N ARG A 163 3.66 -9.69 29.53
CA ARG A 163 2.40 -9.00 29.24
C ARG A 163 1.39 -9.83 28.45
N VAL A 164 1.86 -10.80 27.67
CA VAL A 164 0.96 -11.64 26.86
C VAL A 164 0.09 -12.50 27.75
N ASP A 165 0.68 -13.14 28.73
CA ASP A 165 -0.04 -14.04 29.63
C ASP A 165 -1.04 -13.26 30.49
N ALA A 166 -0.70 -12.06 30.97
CA ALA A 166 -1.62 -11.18 31.66
C ALA A 166 -2.80 -10.73 30.77
N TYR A 167 -2.56 -10.45 29.49
CA TYR A 167 -3.61 -10.08 28.54
C TYR A 167 -4.51 -11.25 28.20
N ILE A 168 -3.98 -12.46 28.08
CA ILE A 168 -4.74 -13.69 27.84
C ILE A 168 -5.55 -14.08 29.07
N THR A 169 -4.97 -14.02 30.28
CA THR A 169 -5.64 -14.41 31.53
C THR A 169 -6.76 -13.46 31.96
N ASN A 170 -6.74 -12.20 31.51
CA ASN A 170 -7.84 -11.26 31.76
C ASN A 170 -9.12 -11.56 30.96
N VAL A 171 -9.12 -12.58 30.11
CA VAL A 171 -10.36 -13.15 29.59
C VAL A 171 -10.87 -14.13 30.65
N ASN A 172 -12.01 -13.87 31.24
CA ASN A 172 -12.73 -14.82 32.11
C ASN A 172 -13.23 -16.03 31.28
N LEU A 173 -12.32 -16.82 30.74
CA LEU A 173 -12.62 -18.06 30.07
C LEU A 173 -12.50 -19.17 31.12
N PRO A 174 -13.56 -19.97 31.37
CA PRO A 174 -13.62 -20.92 32.48
C PRO A 174 -12.70 -22.15 32.34
N TRP A 175 -11.95 -22.30 31.26
CA TRP A 175 -11.15 -23.48 30.95
C TRP A 175 -9.64 -23.28 30.86
N GLU A 176 -9.11 -22.06 30.94
CA GLU A 176 -7.66 -21.88 30.93
C GLU A 176 -7.08 -22.16 32.33
N LYS A 177 -6.59 -23.39 32.52
CA LYS A 177 -5.71 -23.70 33.64
C LYS A 177 -4.43 -22.91 33.48
N LYS A 178 -4.02 -22.17 34.49
CA LYS A 178 -2.70 -21.57 34.61
C LYS A 178 -1.66 -22.66 34.43
N THR A 179 -1.07 -22.74 33.24
CA THR A 179 0.09 -23.60 33.00
C THR A 179 1.33 -22.77 33.23
N ASP A 180 2.32 -23.39 33.88
CA ASP A 180 3.56 -22.83 34.35
C ASP A 180 4.27 -21.94 33.33
N GLN A 181 4.75 -20.80 33.81
CA GLN A 181 5.84 -19.90 33.38
C GLN A 181 6.51 -20.16 32.01
N HIS A 182 5.76 -20.31 30.93
CA HIS A 182 6.30 -20.30 29.59
C HIS A 182 6.20 -18.86 29.02
N ILE A 183 7.36 -18.37 28.59
CA ILE A 183 7.45 -17.08 27.92
C ILE A 183 6.80 -17.23 26.55
N SER A 184 5.60 -16.65 26.39
CA SER A 184 4.87 -16.72 25.12
C SER A 184 5.42 -15.71 24.13
N VAL A 185 5.84 -16.19 22.97
CA VAL A 185 6.45 -15.39 21.89
C VAL A 185 5.45 -15.09 20.78
N GLY A 186 4.41 -15.92 20.68
CA GLY A 186 3.34 -15.80 19.71
C GLY A 186 1.96 -15.96 20.35
N ALA A 187 0.95 -15.39 19.71
CA ALA A 187 -0.43 -15.54 20.15
C ALA A 187 -1.40 -15.47 18.96
N VAL A 188 -2.56 -16.12 19.12
CA VAL A 188 -3.70 -15.96 18.24
C VAL A 188 -4.86 -15.40 19.04
N PHE A 189 -5.54 -14.43 18.51
CA PHE A 189 -6.73 -13.80 19.11
C PHE A 189 -7.91 -13.91 18.16
N ALA A 190 -9.09 -14.06 18.73
CA ALA A 190 -10.36 -13.92 18.03
C ALA A 190 -11.16 -12.80 18.68
N PHE A 191 -11.53 -11.80 17.90
CA PHE A 191 -12.34 -10.67 18.35
C PHE A 191 -13.67 -10.65 17.61
N LYS A 192 -14.75 -10.43 18.34
CA LYS A 192 -16.02 -10.02 17.75
C LYS A 192 -15.96 -8.56 17.41
N VAL A 193 -16.22 -8.21 16.18
CA VAL A 193 -16.32 -6.82 15.72
C VAL A 193 -17.77 -6.41 15.86
N ILE A 194 -18.06 -5.47 16.73
CA ILE A 194 -19.42 -5.01 17.02
C ILE A 194 -19.54 -3.56 16.56
N GLU A 195 -20.50 -3.33 15.70
CA GLU A 195 -20.84 -2.01 15.19
C GLU A 195 -21.91 -1.37 16.07
N ASP A 196 -21.73 -0.11 16.46
CA ASP A 196 -22.76 0.65 17.16
C ASP A 196 -24.00 0.79 16.28
N LYS A 197 -25.19 0.84 16.92
CA LYS A 197 -26.49 0.95 16.25
C LYS A 197 -26.60 2.15 15.28
N ARG A 198 -25.74 3.15 15.42
CA ARG A 198 -25.66 4.33 14.56
C ARG A 198 -24.68 4.16 13.38
N GLY A 199 -23.92 3.04 13.33
CA GLY A 199 -22.95 2.77 12.29
C GLY A 199 -21.67 3.65 12.33
N ASN A 200 -21.50 4.46 13.36
CA ASN A 200 -20.44 5.46 13.43
C ASN A 200 -19.26 5.07 14.33
N SER A 201 -19.38 3.98 15.07
CA SER A 201 -18.31 3.48 15.93
C SER A 201 -18.28 1.97 16.00
N TYR A 202 -17.10 1.42 16.24
CA TYR A 202 -16.87 0.00 16.41
C TYR A 202 -16.24 -0.27 17.76
N TYR A 203 -16.48 -1.46 18.31
CA TYR A 203 -15.70 -1.98 19.42
C TYR A 203 -15.41 -3.46 19.21
N PHE A 204 -14.33 -3.94 19.82
CA PHE A 204 -13.84 -5.30 19.66
C PHE A 204 -13.97 -6.04 20.98
N GLU A 205 -14.83 -7.05 21.01
CA GLU A 205 -14.97 -7.95 22.14
C GLU A 205 -14.05 -9.15 21.94
N LYS A 206 -13.13 -9.38 22.86
CA LYS A 206 -12.24 -10.53 22.80
C LYS A 206 -13.01 -11.81 23.14
N LEU A 207 -13.10 -12.70 22.16
CA LEU A 207 -13.81 -13.97 22.28
C LEU A 207 -12.90 -15.11 22.75
N TRP A 208 -11.66 -15.12 22.22
CA TRP A 208 -10.72 -16.20 22.49
C TRP A 208 -9.28 -15.72 22.28
N ALA A 209 -8.36 -16.38 23.00
CA ALA A 209 -6.92 -16.19 22.80
C ALA A 209 -6.15 -17.47 23.11
N LYS A 210 -5.09 -17.73 22.38
CA LYS A 210 -4.16 -18.84 22.57
C LYS A 210 -2.73 -18.33 22.45
N SER A 211 -1.89 -18.63 23.44
CA SER A 211 -0.47 -18.32 23.40
C SER A 211 0.35 -19.51 22.90
N PHE A 212 1.50 -19.19 22.31
CA PHE A 212 2.47 -20.17 21.80
C PHE A 212 3.86 -19.87 22.29
N PRO A 213 4.68 -20.89 22.59
CA PRO A 213 6.08 -20.71 22.99
C PRO A 213 6.98 -20.28 21.80
N GLU A 214 6.43 -20.24 20.60
CA GLU A 214 7.09 -19.88 19.36
C GLU A 214 6.32 -18.81 18.59
N GLN A 215 6.95 -18.23 17.59
CA GLN A 215 6.32 -17.20 16.77
C GLN A 215 5.23 -17.80 15.88
N THR A 216 4.10 -17.10 15.79
CA THR A 216 3.00 -17.41 14.89
C THR A 216 3.23 -16.70 13.55
N GLY A 217 2.95 -17.38 12.44
CA GLY A 217 3.26 -16.93 11.08
C GLY A 217 2.07 -16.40 10.31
N VAL A 218 1.11 -17.27 10.05
CA VAL A 218 -0.02 -17.03 9.15
C VAL A 218 -1.31 -17.56 9.75
N VAL A 219 -2.43 -16.90 9.42
CA VAL A 219 -3.79 -17.35 9.80
C VAL A 219 -4.68 -17.43 8.58
N ASN A 220 -5.52 -18.46 8.53
CA ASN A 220 -6.60 -18.60 7.56
C ASN A 220 -7.82 -19.21 8.23
N PHE A 221 -8.99 -19.03 7.63
CA PHE A 221 -10.24 -19.55 8.17
C PHE A 221 -11.11 -20.14 7.05
N ASN A 222 -11.50 -21.40 7.21
CA ASN A 222 -12.46 -22.02 6.34
C ASN A 222 -13.88 -21.72 6.85
N LYS A 223 -14.62 -20.92 6.09
CA LYS A 223 -15.95 -20.44 6.47
C LYS A 223 -17.02 -21.53 6.50
N LYS A 224 -16.89 -22.53 5.64
CA LYS A 224 -17.88 -23.59 5.48
C LYS A 224 -17.81 -24.59 6.64
N GLU A 225 -16.60 -25.02 6.98
CA GLU A 225 -16.38 -25.98 8.06
C GLU A 225 -16.07 -25.34 9.42
N LEU A 226 -16.00 -24.00 9.46
CA LEU A 226 -15.70 -23.22 10.65
C LEU A 226 -14.37 -23.65 11.30
N VAL A 227 -13.33 -23.82 10.46
CA VAL A 227 -12.01 -24.27 10.89
C VAL A 227 -10.99 -23.15 10.78
N LEU A 228 -10.42 -22.77 11.92
CA LEU A 228 -9.29 -21.85 11.99
C LEU A 228 -7.99 -22.61 11.75
N GLN A 229 -7.13 -22.06 10.93
CA GLN A 229 -5.84 -22.62 10.53
C GLN A 229 -4.74 -21.67 10.96
N VAL A 230 -3.73 -22.18 11.64
CA VAL A 230 -2.59 -21.40 12.15
C VAL A 230 -1.29 -22.06 11.72
N GLY A 231 -0.41 -21.30 11.07
CA GLY A 231 0.94 -21.71 10.73
C GLY A 231 1.96 -21.05 11.65
N LEU A 232 2.95 -21.83 12.10
CA LEU A 232 3.99 -21.40 13.04
C LEU A 232 5.36 -21.26 12.35
N ASP A 233 6.29 -20.58 13.03
CA ASP A 233 7.65 -20.39 12.53
C ASP A 233 8.49 -21.68 12.56
N SER A 234 8.12 -22.65 13.38
CA SER A 234 8.72 -23.99 13.37
C SER A 234 8.40 -24.84 12.14
N GLY A 235 7.40 -24.43 11.35
CA GLY A 235 6.84 -25.20 10.25
C GLY A 235 5.64 -26.07 10.66
N THR A 236 5.17 -25.93 11.89
CA THR A 236 3.97 -26.60 12.41
C THR A 236 2.71 -25.91 11.92
N ILE A 237 1.69 -26.69 11.64
CA ILE A 237 0.34 -26.23 11.26
C ILE A 237 -0.66 -26.82 12.24
N ILE A 238 -1.54 -25.96 12.77
CA ILE A 238 -2.55 -26.32 13.75
C ILE A 238 -3.92 -25.90 13.25
N PHE A 239 -4.91 -26.76 13.42
CA PHE A 239 -6.30 -26.53 13.06
C PHE A 239 -7.17 -26.56 14.31
N TYR A 240 -8.03 -25.55 14.42
CA TYR A 240 -9.02 -25.43 15.47
C TYR A 240 -10.42 -25.44 14.85
N ARG A 241 -11.27 -26.38 15.26
CA ARG A 241 -12.69 -26.32 14.93
C ARG A 241 -13.37 -25.32 15.85
N THR A 242 -14.19 -24.45 15.28
CA THR A 242 -14.97 -23.48 16.04
C THR A 242 -16.45 -23.84 16.04
N SER A 243 -17.14 -23.67 17.17
CA SER A 243 -18.60 -23.72 17.22
C SER A 243 -19.14 -22.32 17.47
N ILE A 244 -20.05 -21.86 16.60
CA ILE A 244 -20.64 -20.49 16.67
C ILE A 244 -21.98 -20.52 17.45
N GLU A 245 -22.42 -21.68 17.91
CA GLU A 245 -23.77 -21.89 18.47
C GLU A 245 -24.00 -21.29 19.86
N SER A 246 -22.98 -20.83 20.53
CA SER A 246 -23.07 -20.26 21.87
C SER A 246 -22.50 -18.85 21.94
N LYS A 247 -22.89 -18.10 22.98
CA LYS A 247 -22.33 -16.80 23.33
C LYS A 247 -20.79 -16.83 23.53
N TYR A 248 -20.24 -18.06 23.59
CA TYR A 248 -18.81 -18.33 23.74
C TYR A 248 -18.37 -19.19 22.55
N LEU A 249 -17.32 -18.75 21.85
CA LEU A 249 -16.65 -19.54 20.83
C LEU A 249 -15.78 -20.59 21.53
N ALA A 250 -16.05 -21.85 21.30
CA ALA A 250 -15.12 -22.93 21.64
C ALA A 250 -14.19 -23.17 20.46
N PHE A 251 -12.91 -23.37 20.74
CA PHE A 251 -11.88 -23.70 19.76
C PHE A 251 -11.22 -25.02 20.19
N ASP A 252 -11.58 -26.07 19.52
CA ASP A 252 -11.03 -27.41 19.78
C ASP A 252 -9.92 -27.71 18.78
N GLU A 253 -8.73 -28.01 19.28
CA GLU A 253 -7.61 -28.43 18.44
C GLU A 253 -7.95 -29.80 17.82
N ILE A 254 -8.06 -29.84 16.49
CA ILE A 254 -8.43 -31.03 15.74
C ILE A 254 -7.27 -31.61 14.95
N LEU A 255 -6.23 -30.83 14.68
CA LEU A 255 -5.08 -31.24 13.91
C LEU A 255 -3.84 -30.46 14.34
N ASN A 256 -2.71 -31.17 14.49
CA ASN A 256 -1.42 -30.58 14.78
C ASN A 256 -0.35 -31.45 14.13
N TYR A 257 0.37 -30.91 13.15
CA TYR A 257 1.39 -31.63 12.42
C TYR A 257 2.45 -30.69 11.84
N LYS A 258 3.59 -31.23 11.44
CA LYS A 258 4.75 -30.44 11.01
C LYS A 258 5.20 -30.83 9.60
N PRO A 259 4.59 -30.27 8.53
CA PRO A 259 5.00 -30.57 7.15
C PRO A 259 6.25 -29.80 6.71
N HIS A 260 6.63 -28.75 7.42
CA HIS A 260 7.75 -27.87 7.05
C HIS A 260 8.86 -27.84 8.11
N THR A 261 10.06 -27.43 7.70
CA THR A 261 11.21 -27.28 8.60
C THR A 261 11.47 -25.82 8.98
N SER A 262 10.74 -24.88 8.40
CA SER A 262 10.85 -23.45 8.66
C SER A 262 9.47 -22.81 8.60
N ARG A 263 9.41 -21.49 8.78
CA ARG A 263 8.19 -20.68 8.85
C ARG A 263 7.19 -21.01 7.75
N VAL A 264 5.94 -21.27 8.15
CA VAL A 264 4.80 -21.34 7.24
C VAL A 264 4.46 -19.92 6.78
N MET A 265 4.46 -19.69 5.48
CA MET A 265 4.27 -18.38 4.86
C MET A 265 2.91 -18.22 4.20
N GLY A 266 2.29 -19.32 3.81
CA GLY A 266 0.96 -19.34 3.22
C GLY A 266 0.27 -20.66 3.53
N LEU A 267 -1.06 -20.60 3.74
CA LEU A 267 -1.85 -21.73 4.14
C LEU A 267 -3.26 -21.62 3.57
N SER A 268 -3.78 -22.70 2.99
CA SER A 268 -5.15 -22.77 2.51
C SER A 268 -5.69 -24.17 2.68
N TYR A 269 -6.93 -24.29 3.15
CA TYR A 269 -7.66 -25.53 3.21
C TYR A 269 -8.75 -25.55 2.15
N ASP A 270 -8.70 -26.56 1.28
CA ASP A 270 -9.74 -26.85 0.31
C ASP A 270 -10.72 -27.90 0.86
N ASP A 271 -11.87 -27.42 1.32
CA ASP A 271 -12.92 -28.24 1.91
C ASP A 271 -13.68 -29.10 0.89
N GLN A 272 -13.59 -28.76 -0.40
CA GLN A 272 -14.25 -29.54 -1.45
C GLN A 272 -13.44 -30.79 -1.81
N GLN A 273 -12.12 -30.62 -1.84
CA GLN A 273 -11.18 -31.66 -2.23
C GLN A 273 -10.54 -32.37 -1.02
N GLY A 274 -10.67 -31.78 0.19
CA GLY A 274 -10.11 -32.34 1.42
C GLY A 274 -8.60 -32.18 1.55
N TYR A 275 -8.00 -31.20 0.85
CA TYR A 275 -6.55 -30.97 0.89
C TYR A 275 -6.17 -29.68 1.57
N ILE A 276 -5.05 -29.74 2.26
CA ILE A 276 -4.36 -28.58 2.85
C ILE A 276 -3.17 -28.24 1.95
N TYR A 277 -3.12 -27.00 1.49
CA TYR A 277 -1.99 -26.44 0.74
C TYR A 277 -1.20 -25.52 1.64
N SER A 278 0.12 -25.72 1.72
CA SER A 278 1.00 -24.89 2.55
C SER A 278 2.32 -24.62 1.84
N CYS A 279 2.82 -23.39 2.00
CA CYS A 279 4.15 -23.02 1.52
C CYS A 279 4.98 -22.39 2.64
N SER A 280 6.30 -22.51 2.54
CA SER A 280 7.21 -22.12 3.60
C SER A 280 8.48 -21.46 3.09
N SER A 281 9.15 -20.75 4.00
CA SER A 281 10.52 -20.28 3.78
C SER A 281 11.57 -21.40 3.68
N ASP A 282 11.20 -22.67 3.95
CA ASP A 282 12.01 -23.86 3.66
C ASP A 282 12.08 -24.20 2.16
N LYS A 283 11.48 -23.37 1.30
CA LYS A 283 11.44 -23.46 -0.16
C LYS A 283 10.52 -24.54 -0.71
N LYS A 284 9.66 -25.11 0.12
CA LYS A 284 8.74 -26.19 -0.24
C LYS A 284 7.31 -25.72 -0.31
N PHE A 285 6.59 -26.27 -1.29
CA PHE A 285 5.15 -26.23 -1.41
C PHE A 285 4.60 -27.63 -1.18
N MET A 286 3.77 -27.79 -0.15
CA MET A 286 3.27 -29.06 0.33
C MET A 286 1.76 -29.16 0.16
N MET A 287 1.29 -30.35 -0.14
CA MET A 287 -0.11 -30.77 -0.12
C MET A 287 -0.27 -31.87 0.90
N THR A 288 -1.25 -31.74 1.80
CA THR A 288 -1.54 -32.72 2.82
C THR A 288 -3.02 -33.08 2.76
N GLU A 289 -3.33 -34.37 2.85
CA GLU A 289 -4.71 -34.82 2.95
C GLU A 289 -5.24 -34.56 4.37
N PHE A 290 -6.36 -33.83 4.48
CA PHE A 290 -6.91 -33.41 5.78
C PHE A 290 -7.27 -34.57 6.70
N ASN A 291 -7.86 -35.64 6.13
CA ASN A 291 -8.26 -36.81 6.88
C ASN A 291 -7.12 -37.82 7.13
N SER A 292 -5.97 -37.62 6.50
CA SER A 292 -4.82 -38.51 6.63
C SER A 292 -3.51 -37.68 6.58
N ILE A 293 -3.19 -37.05 7.70
CA ILE A 293 -2.01 -36.17 7.83
C ILE A 293 -0.67 -36.85 7.61
N SER A 294 -0.63 -38.17 7.59
CA SER A 294 0.55 -38.93 7.17
C SER A 294 0.82 -38.85 5.66
N ASN A 295 -0.22 -38.51 4.87
CA ASN A 295 -0.11 -38.34 3.43
C ASN A 295 0.27 -36.90 3.08
N VAL A 296 1.55 -36.61 3.30
CA VAL A 296 2.15 -35.30 2.93
C VAL A 296 2.91 -35.47 1.64
N THR A 297 2.55 -34.68 0.64
CA THR A 297 3.19 -34.70 -0.69
C THR A 297 3.91 -33.36 -0.91
N GLU A 298 5.19 -33.42 -1.27
CA GLU A 298 5.92 -32.27 -1.80
C GLU A 298 5.47 -32.04 -3.25
N VAL A 299 4.76 -30.93 -3.48
CA VAL A 299 4.24 -30.58 -4.81
C VAL A 299 5.32 -29.90 -5.65
N ALA A 300 6.07 -28.99 -5.02
CA ALA A 300 7.15 -28.27 -5.69
C ALA A 300 8.20 -27.77 -4.69
N GLN A 301 9.42 -27.62 -5.20
CA GLN A 301 10.53 -26.98 -4.50
C GLN A 301 11.02 -25.79 -5.33
N SER A 302 11.22 -24.67 -4.68
CA SER A 302 11.75 -23.44 -5.28
C SER A 302 13.22 -23.24 -4.94
N ALA A 303 13.94 -22.46 -5.74
CA ALA A 303 15.30 -22.04 -5.41
C ALA A 303 15.33 -21.08 -4.20
N PHE A 304 14.25 -20.34 -3.98
CA PHE A 304 14.10 -19.33 -2.92
C PHE A 304 12.92 -19.67 -2.01
N GLY A 305 12.93 -19.17 -0.77
CA GLY A 305 11.82 -19.32 0.16
C GLY A 305 10.52 -18.73 -0.41
N TYR A 306 9.41 -19.43 -0.20
CA TYR A 306 8.10 -18.88 -0.55
C TYR A 306 7.69 -17.78 0.42
N THR A 307 6.94 -16.80 -0.06
CA THR A 307 6.54 -15.62 0.71
C THR A 307 5.03 -15.48 0.88
N THR A 308 4.25 -15.97 -0.05
CA THR A 308 2.77 -15.88 -0.02
C THR A 308 2.15 -17.00 -0.83
N LEU A 309 0.94 -17.42 -0.42
CA LEU A 309 0.08 -18.35 -1.13
C LEU A 309 -1.34 -17.76 -1.16
N ILE A 310 -1.95 -17.68 -2.34
CA ILE A 310 -3.37 -17.38 -2.51
C ILE A 310 -4.02 -18.50 -3.29
N HIS A 311 -5.18 -18.97 -2.80
CA HIS A 311 -5.96 -20.00 -3.44
C HIS A 311 -7.22 -19.39 -4.08
N ASP A 312 -7.25 -19.35 -5.39
CA ASP A 312 -8.40 -19.00 -6.22
C ASP A 312 -9.25 -20.26 -6.44
N LYS A 313 -10.03 -20.64 -5.44
CA LYS A 313 -10.87 -21.84 -5.48
C LYS A 313 -11.84 -21.86 -6.66
N PRO A 314 -12.58 -20.77 -7.00
CA PRO A 314 -13.50 -20.76 -8.12
C PRO A 314 -12.85 -21.08 -9.48
N ASN A 315 -11.59 -20.72 -9.67
CA ASN A 315 -10.86 -20.95 -10.91
C ASN A 315 -9.84 -22.09 -10.79
N GLU A 316 -9.86 -22.84 -9.68
CA GLU A 316 -8.99 -24.00 -9.44
C GLU A 316 -7.50 -23.68 -9.60
N ARG A 317 -7.06 -22.53 -9.06
CA ARG A 317 -5.67 -22.05 -9.18
C ARG A 317 -5.06 -21.71 -7.84
N LEU A 318 -3.76 -21.99 -7.71
CA LEU A 318 -2.92 -21.54 -6.61
C LEU A 318 -1.83 -20.61 -7.13
N PHE A 319 -1.64 -19.51 -6.44
CA PHE A 319 -0.62 -18.52 -6.72
C PHE A 319 0.39 -18.51 -5.58
N LEU A 320 1.65 -18.77 -5.90
CA LEU A 320 2.76 -18.76 -4.95
C LEU A 320 3.80 -17.75 -5.40
N THR A 321 4.25 -16.93 -4.45
CA THR A 321 5.36 -16.00 -4.69
C THR A 321 6.57 -16.38 -3.85
N ASN A 322 7.76 -15.95 -4.27
CA ASN A 322 9.00 -16.26 -3.57
C ASN A 322 9.93 -15.05 -3.41
N GLU A 323 11.02 -15.25 -2.66
CA GLU A 323 12.05 -14.23 -2.42
C GLU A 323 12.89 -13.89 -3.66
N GLY A 324 12.82 -14.68 -4.72
CA GLY A 324 13.50 -14.44 -6.00
C GLY A 324 12.70 -13.61 -7.00
N GLY A 325 11.54 -13.06 -6.61
CA GLY A 325 10.71 -12.24 -7.50
C GLY A 325 9.86 -13.05 -8.48
N VAL A 326 9.63 -14.31 -8.19
CA VAL A 326 8.91 -15.24 -9.06
C VAL A 326 7.49 -15.45 -8.55
N LEU A 327 6.52 -15.39 -9.45
CA LEU A 327 5.16 -15.85 -9.27
C LEU A 327 4.99 -17.20 -9.98
N SER A 328 4.58 -18.23 -9.25
CA SER A 328 4.25 -19.56 -9.77
C SER A 328 2.75 -19.79 -9.72
N VAL A 329 2.17 -20.32 -10.79
CA VAL A 329 0.74 -20.62 -10.92
C VAL A 329 0.56 -22.12 -11.06
N PHE A 330 -0.24 -22.71 -10.17
CA PHE A 330 -0.59 -24.12 -10.17
C PHE A 330 -2.07 -24.32 -10.42
N LEU A 331 -2.44 -25.37 -11.11
CA LEU A 331 -3.84 -25.84 -11.23
C LEU A 331 -4.12 -26.89 -10.16
N THR A 332 -5.29 -26.79 -9.51
CA THR A 332 -5.73 -27.70 -8.46
C THR A 332 -6.76 -28.73 -8.89
N ASN A 333 -7.21 -28.67 -10.15
CA ASN A 333 -8.10 -29.69 -10.73
C ASN A 333 -7.37 -30.99 -11.12
N VAL A 334 -6.06 -31.03 -10.95
CA VAL A 334 -5.19 -32.20 -11.15
C VAL A 334 -4.42 -32.48 -9.86
N PHE A 335 -4.25 -33.74 -9.51
CA PHE A 335 -3.55 -34.17 -8.29
C PHE A 335 -2.28 -34.93 -8.58
N PRO A 336 -1.13 -34.55 -7.96
CA PRO A 336 -0.92 -33.31 -7.19
C PRO A 336 -1.07 -32.05 -8.07
N PRO A 337 -1.26 -30.87 -7.50
CA PRO A 337 -1.36 -29.61 -8.25
C PRO A 337 -0.22 -29.44 -9.24
N THR A 338 -0.57 -29.08 -10.47
CA THR A 338 0.41 -29.01 -11.57
C THR A 338 0.82 -27.58 -11.85
N LEU A 339 2.13 -27.33 -11.89
CA LEU A 339 2.69 -26.04 -12.28
C LEU A 339 2.40 -25.77 -13.76
N VAL A 340 1.71 -24.67 -14.06
CA VAL A 340 1.37 -24.27 -15.45
C VAL A 340 2.15 -23.07 -15.92
N THR A 341 2.50 -22.17 -15.01
CA THR A 341 3.21 -20.94 -15.38
C THR A 341 4.15 -20.49 -14.30
N VAL A 342 5.27 -19.94 -14.73
CA VAL A 342 6.23 -19.22 -13.89
C VAL A 342 6.48 -17.86 -14.52
N VAL A 343 6.19 -16.80 -13.80
CA VAL A 343 6.40 -15.42 -14.25
C VAL A 343 7.46 -14.77 -13.38
N GLN A 344 8.56 -14.31 -14.00
CA GLN A 344 9.51 -13.44 -13.32
C GLN A 344 8.91 -12.03 -13.33
N THR A 345 8.27 -11.64 -12.25
CA THR A 345 7.60 -10.34 -12.14
C THR A 345 8.58 -9.21 -11.83
N HIS A 346 9.64 -9.52 -11.10
CA HIS A 346 10.67 -8.56 -10.70
C HIS A 346 12.05 -9.20 -10.80
N THR A 347 13.01 -8.43 -11.32
CA THR A 347 14.37 -8.92 -11.58
C THR A 347 15.21 -9.05 -10.34
N THR A 348 15.06 -9.78 -9.37
CA THR A 348 15.86 -9.96 -8.14
C THR A 348 15.23 -9.44 -6.85
N ASN A 349 14.05 -8.83 -6.91
CA ASN A 349 13.40 -8.27 -5.74
C ASN A 349 12.42 -9.27 -5.13
N CYS A 350 12.51 -9.47 -3.83
CA CYS A 350 11.61 -10.34 -3.07
C CYS A 350 10.17 -9.83 -3.16
N ILE A 351 9.23 -10.67 -3.60
CA ILE A 351 7.79 -10.34 -3.54
C ILE A 351 7.33 -10.55 -2.11
N ARG A 352 6.72 -9.52 -1.52
CA ARG A 352 6.20 -9.53 -0.14
C ARG A 352 4.70 -9.41 -0.05
N ALA A 353 4.08 -8.82 -1.06
CA ALA A 353 2.65 -8.60 -1.13
C ALA A 353 2.07 -9.21 -2.39
N LEU A 354 0.89 -9.78 -2.26
CA LEU A 354 0.12 -10.37 -3.36
C LEU A 354 -1.36 -10.09 -3.12
N ASP A 355 -2.07 -9.64 -4.15
CA ASP A 355 -3.53 -9.54 -4.15
C ASP A 355 -4.10 -9.91 -5.52
N ILE A 356 -5.36 -10.33 -5.56
CA ILE A 356 -6.00 -10.83 -6.79
C ILE A 356 -7.36 -10.17 -6.98
N GLU A 357 -7.61 -9.72 -8.20
CA GLU A 357 -8.94 -9.35 -8.67
C GLU A 357 -9.55 -10.49 -9.49
N TYR A 358 -10.53 -11.15 -8.91
CA TYR A 358 -11.11 -12.38 -9.46
C TYR A 358 -11.96 -12.15 -10.73
N GLN A 359 -12.62 -11.01 -10.85
CA GLN A 359 -13.51 -10.73 -12.00
C GLN A 359 -12.72 -10.37 -13.25
N LYS A 360 -11.74 -9.47 -13.11
CA LYS A 360 -10.87 -9.04 -14.21
C LYS A 360 -9.64 -9.92 -14.37
N GLN A 361 -9.44 -10.84 -13.44
CA GLN A 361 -8.30 -11.76 -13.40
C GLN A 361 -6.94 -11.03 -13.41
N TYR A 362 -6.84 -9.97 -12.61
CA TYR A 362 -5.57 -9.26 -12.41
C TYR A 362 -4.89 -9.73 -11.12
N ILE A 363 -3.57 -9.83 -11.19
CA ILE A 363 -2.71 -10.02 -10.01
C ILE A 363 -1.89 -8.76 -9.78
N PHE A 364 -1.76 -8.43 -8.51
CA PHE A 364 -0.93 -7.34 -8.02
C PHE A 364 0.17 -7.91 -7.15
N THR A 365 1.43 -7.63 -7.48
CA THR A 365 2.58 -8.04 -6.68
C THR A 365 3.34 -6.81 -6.19
N GLY A 366 3.78 -6.84 -4.93
CA GLY A 366 4.58 -5.78 -4.31
C GLY A 366 5.89 -6.31 -3.75
N THR A 367 6.98 -5.56 -3.91
CA THR A 367 8.32 -6.00 -3.56
C THR A 367 8.89 -5.33 -2.31
N ASN A 368 10.01 -5.90 -1.83
CA ASN A 368 10.83 -5.32 -0.77
C ASN A 368 11.58 -4.05 -1.20
N LYS A 369 11.49 -3.65 -2.47
CA LYS A 369 12.08 -2.42 -3.02
C LYS A 369 11.06 -1.33 -3.34
N GLY A 370 9.77 -1.66 -3.21
CA GLY A 370 8.69 -0.70 -3.45
C GLY A 370 8.07 -0.81 -4.84
N ASP A 371 8.49 -1.77 -5.66
CA ASP A 371 7.90 -1.95 -6.99
C ASP A 371 6.56 -2.69 -6.89
N ILE A 372 5.59 -2.27 -7.69
CA ILE A 372 4.28 -2.93 -7.84
C ILE A 372 4.13 -3.34 -9.30
N SER A 373 3.86 -4.62 -9.54
CA SER A 373 3.53 -5.11 -10.88
C SER A 373 2.08 -5.55 -10.95
N ILE A 374 1.45 -5.30 -12.08
CA ILE A 374 0.08 -5.70 -12.39
C ILE A 374 0.16 -6.67 -13.57
N LEU A 375 -0.33 -7.88 -13.35
CA LEU A 375 -0.36 -8.93 -14.35
C LEU A 375 -1.80 -9.24 -14.73
N ASP A 376 -2.02 -9.48 -16.04
CA ASP A 376 -3.25 -10.10 -16.54
C ASP A 376 -3.07 -11.61 -16.48
N LEU A 377 -3.94 -12.29 -15.76
CA LEU A 377 -3.91 -13.74 -15.65
C LEU A 377 -4.34 -14.44 -16.92
N GLY A 378 -5.16 -13.79 -17.75
CA GLY A 378 -5.61 -14.35 -19.00
C GLY A 378 -6.04 -15.82 -18.91
N LYS A 379 -5.68 -16.61 -19.92
CA LYS A 379 -5.72 -18.08 -19.87
C LYS A 379 -4.43 -18.60 -19.22
N PRO A 380 -4.50 -19.69 -18.44
CA PRO A 380 -3.32 -20.32 -17.87
C PRO A 380 -2.21 -20.54 -18.91
N GLY A 381 -0.99 -20.12 -18.57
CA GLY A 381 0.16 -20.15 -19.48
C GLY A 381 0.27 -18.97 -20.45
N ARG A 382 -0.60 -17.97 -20.33
CA ARG A 382 -0.57 -16.75 -21.14
C ARG A 382 -0.62 -15.48 -20.28
N GLU A 383 -0.21 -15.61 -19.04
CA GLU A 383 -0.14 -14.48 -18.09
C GLU A 383 0.79 -13.40 -18.65
N LYS A 384 0.31 -12.18 -18.67
CA LYS A 384 1.01 -11.05 -19.25
C LYS A 384 1.17 -9.91 -18.24
N LEU A 385 2.38 -9.40 -18.15
CA LEU A 385 2.62 -8.14 -17.42
C LEU A 385 1.92 -6.99 -18.16
N ILE A 386 0.93 -6.34 -17.49
CA ILE A 386 0.20 -5.20 -18.06
C ILE A 386 0.93 -3.90 -17.73
N LYS A 387 1.34 -3.75 -16.48
CA LYS A 387 1.86 -2.50 -15.96
C LYS A 387 2.82 -2.75 -14.81
N GLU A 388 3.87 -1.99 -14.78
CA GLU A 388 4.74 -1.85 -13.62
C GLU A 388 4.58 -0.43 -13.07
N ILE A 389 4.27 -0.34 -11.79
CA ILE A 389 4.23 0.90 -11.06
C ILE A 389 5.42 0.87 -10.12
N SER A 390 6.47 1.59 -10.48
CA SER A 390 7.56 1.78 -9.54
C SER A 390 7.11 2.78 -8.49
N TYR A 391 7.03 2.33 -7.25
CA TYR A 391 6.87 3.22 -6.11
C TYR A 391 8.16 4.01 -5.96
N PHE A 392 8.20 5.18 -6.61
CA PHE A 392 9.36 6.06 -6.65
C PHE A 392 9.73 6.60 -5.27
N GLY A 393 10.32 5.78 -4.43
CA GLY A 393 10.66 6.13 -3.11
C GLY A 393 11.73 5.35 -2.44
N GLY A 394 12.51 4.76 -3.23
CA GLY A 394 13.73 4.11 -2.80
C GLY A 394 13.55 3.20 -1.57
N ASN A 395 13.66 1.91 -1.77
CA ASN A 395 13.85 0.91 -0.72
C ASN A 395 12.76 0.81 0.38
N LEU A 396 11.53 1.27 0.14
CA LEU A 396 10.42 1.05 1.07
C LEU A 396 9.70 -0.24 0.69
N GLU A 397 9.85 -1.25 1.54
CA GLU A 397 9.22 -2.55 1.37
C GLU A 397 7.69 -2.44 1.42
N ILE A 398 7.01 -2.87 0.35
CA ILE A 398 5.56 -3.05 0.32
C ILE A 398 5.24 -4.37 1.00
N ARG A 399 4.44 -4.31 2.05
CA ARG A 399 4.08 -5.45 2.88
C ARG A 399 2.75 -6.05 2.52
N ILE A 400 1.84 -5.22 2.03
CA ILE A 400 0.47 -5.62 1.72
C ILE A 400 -0.09 -4.79 0.58
N LEU A 401 -0.89 -5.42 -0.26
CA LEU A 401 -1.68 -4.79 -1.30
C LEU A 401 -3.14 -5.16 -1.12
N ARG A 402 -4.06 -4.23 -1.43
CA ARG A 402 -5.50 -4.49 -1.53
C ARG A 402 -6.11 -3.69 -2.66
N TYR A 403 -6.77 -4.39 -3.55
CA TYR A 403 -7.43 -3.78 -4.69
C TYR A 403 -8.90 -3.48 -4.41
N ASN A 404 -9.31 -2.26 -4.75
CA ASN A 404 -10.71 -1.85 -4.78
C ASN A 404 -11.19 -1.78 -6.24
N PRO A 405 -12.03 -2.72 -6.71
CA PRO A 405 -12.48 -2.77 -8.09
C PRO A 405 -13.51 -1.69 -8.45
N GLU A 406 -14.23 -1.14 -7.47
CA GLU A 406 -15.27 -0.13 -7.72
C GLU A 406 -14.66 1.19 -8.18
N ASP A 407 -13.63 1.65 -7.49
CA ASP A 407 -12.96 2.92 -7.81
C ASP A 407 -11.71 2.73 -8.69
N HIS A 408 -11.33 1.48 -9.00
CA HIS A 408 -10.06 1.14 -9.66
C HIS A 408 -8.83 1.64 -8.93
N GLU A 409 -8.85 1.51 -7.61
CA GLU A 409 -7.80 1.94 -6.71
C GLU A 409 -7.06 0.74 -6.12
N LEU A 410 -5.74 0.88 -5.96
CA LEU A 410 -4.90 -0.08 -5.28
C LEU A 410 -4.34 0.57 -4.01
N TYR A 411 -4.56 -0.07 -2.87
CA TYR A 411 -4.02 0.33 -1.57
C TYR A 411 -2.75 -0.45 -1.30
N SER A 412 -1.66 0.23 -0.99
CA SER A 412 -0.41 -0.39 -0.56
C SER A 412 -0.05 0.04 0.87
N GLY A 413 0.31 -0.94 1.70
CA GLY A 413 0.85 -0.71 3.04
C GLY A 413 2.35 -1.02 3.07
N ASP A 414 3.15 -0.13 3.65
CA ASP A 414 4.60 -0.25 3.64
C ASP A 414 5.21 -0.62 5.01
N GLN A 415 6.52 -0.83 5.00
CA GLN A 415 7.32 -1.17 6.17
C GLN A 415 7.36 -0.05 7.23
N LYS A 416 7.08 1.20 6.87
CA LYS A 416 7.10 2.35 7.79
C LYS A 416 5.72 2.72 8.32
N GLY A 417 4.69 1.99 7.92
CA GLY A 417 3.32 2.21 8.40
C GLY A 417 2.52 3.22 7.58
N LYS A 418 2.98 3.54 6.38
CA LYS A 418 2.27 4.42 5.47
C LYS A 418 1.35 3.61 4.56
N ILE A 419 0.14 4.09 4.36
CA ILE A 419 -0.77 3.61 3.34
C ILE A 419 -0.75 4.59 2.17
N THR A 420 -0.63 4.06 0.96
CA THR A 420 -0.71 4.84 -0.28
C THR A 420 -1.79 4.25 -1.18
N VAL A 421 -2.61 5.12 -1.74
CA VAL A 421 -3.67 4.79 -2.70
C VAL A 421 -3.20 5.15 -4.10
N TRP A 422 -3.33 4.22 -5.02
CA TRP A 422 -2.89 4.36 -6.41
C TRP A 422 -4.08 4.30 -7.35
N SER A 423 -4.10 5.18 -8.33
CA SER A 423 -5.01 5.07 -9.47
C SER A 423 -4.47 4.06 -10.48
N LEU A 424 -5.19 3.00 -10.75
CA LEU A 424 -4.79 2.06 -11.81
C LEU A 424 -4.96 2.66 -13.22
N LYS A 425 -5.76 3.71 -13.37
CA LYS A 425 -5.94 4.41 -14.65
C LYS A 425 -4.71 5.22 -15.02
N SER A 426 -4.21 6.06 -14.11
CA SER A 426 -3.01 6.88 -14.34
C SER A 426 -1.71 6.18 -13.94
N GLY A 427 -1.74 5.30 -12.94
CA GLY A 427 -0.57 4.70 -12.31
C GLY A 427 0.11 5.60 -11.29
N GLU A 428 -0.55 6.68 -10.90
CA GLU A 428 -0.04 7.66 -9.94
C GLU A 428 -0.67 7.46 -8.56
N SER A 429 0.02 7.95 -7.53
CA SER A 429 -0.55 7.98 -6.19
C SER A 429 -1.64 9.06 -6.09
N ILE A 430 -2.82 8.68 -5.60
CA ILE A 430 -3.94 9.59 -5.37
C ILE A 430 -3.75 10.28 -4.02
N TYR A 431 -3.51 9.49 -2.99
CA TYR A 431 -3.41 9.94 -1.60
C TYR A 431 -2.49 9.03 -0.80
N ALA A 432 -1.88 9.56 0.25
CA ALA A 432 -1.09 8.77 1.17
C ALA A 432 -1.09 9.36 2.58
N TRP A 433 -1.13 8.49 3.61
CA TRP A 433 -1.12 8.91 5.01
C TRP A 433 -0.33 7.95 5.88
N GLN A 434 0.15 8.46 7.02
CA GLN A 434 0.79 7.67 8.05
C GLN A 434 -0.29 6.99 8.89
N ALA A 435 -0.52 5.70 8.65
CA ALA A 435 -1.54 4.92 9.34
C ALA A 435 -1.01 4.31 10.64
N HIS A 436 0.22 3.80 10.63
CA HIS A 436 0.84 3.09 11.74
C HIS A 436 2.25 3.61 12.03
N ASN A 437 2.74 3.44 13.26
CA ASN A 437 4.13 3.76 13.64
C ASN A 437 5.11 2.60 13.37
N GLY A 438 4.63 1.50 12.80
CA GLY A 438 5.40 0.32 12.42
C GLY A 438 4.86 -0.27 11.13
N ALA A 439 5.52 -1.31 10.62
CA ALA A 439 5.12 -1.94 9.36
C ALA A 439 3.65 -2.38 9.38
N ILE A 440 2.92 -2.04 8.32
CA ILE A 440 1.58 -2.55 8.09
C ILE A 440 1.73 -3.99 7.61
N THR A 441 1.06 -4.91 8.27
CA THR A 441 1.19 -6.32 7.98
C THR A 441 -0.02 -6.88 7.25
N GLN A 442 -1.20 -6.29 7.49
CA GLN A 442 -2.40 -6.71 6.79
C GLN A 442 -3.39 -5.54 6.66
N MET A 443 -4.19 -5.57 5.61
CA MET A 443 -5.30 -4.66 5.35
C MET A 443 -6.51 -5.44 4.86
N ILE A 444 -7.72 -5.02 5.26
CA ILE A 444 -8.97 -5.61 4.80
C ILE A 444 -9.91 -4.47 4.39
N TYR A 445 -10.35 -4.45 3.15
CA TYR A 445 -11.22 -3.42 2.62
C TYR A 445 -12.67 -3.91 2.53
N ASN A 446 -13.57 -3.23 3.26
CA ASN A 446 -15.00 -3.44 3.15
C ASN A 446 -15.58 -2.52 2.06
N ARG A 447 -15.86 -3.11 0.92
CA ARG A 447 -16.35 -2.39 -0.28
C ARG A 447 -17.68 -1.68 -0.04
N LYS A 448 -18.63 -2.36 0.60
CA LYS A 448 -19.99 -1.83 0.81
C LYS A 448 -20.04 -0.57 1.66
N LYS A 449 -19.12 -0.45 2.60
CA LYS A 449 -19.08 0.65 3.57
C LYS A 449 -17.94 1.63 3.30
N ARG A 450 -17.09 1.37 2.30
CA ARG A 450 -15.85 2.13 2.03
C ARG A 450 -14.98 2.24 3.29
N GLN A 451 -14.77 1.13 3.96
CA GLN A 451 -14.01 1.08 5.20
C GLN A 451 -12.77 0.22 5.03
N LEU A 452 -11.67 0.65 5.60
CA LEU A 452 -10.41 -0.06 5.60
C LEU A 452 -10.01 -0.41 7.03
N LEU A 453 -9.83 -1.68 7.31
CA LEU A 453 -9.19 -2.14 8.53
C LEU A 453 -7.71 -2.35 8.22
N SER A 454 -6.84 -1.77 9.04
CA SER A 454 -5.39 -1.96 8.96
C SER A 454 -4.83 -2.44 10.28
N VAL A 455 -3.84 -3.33 10.23
CA VAL A 455 -3.13 -3.84 11.40
C VAL A 455 -1.63 -3.78 11.17
N GLY A 456 -0.86 -3.58 12.24
CA GLY A 456 0.58 -3.38 12.12
C GLY A 456 1.42 -3.94 13.25
N LYS A 457 2.73 -3.87 13.06
CA LYS A 457 3.73 -4.24 14.08
C LYS A 457 3.77 -3.30 15.28
N ASP A 458 3.14 -2.16 15.18
CA ASP A 458 2.96 -1.19 16.27
C ASP A 458 1.89 -1.59 17.29
N LYS A 459 1.36 -2.82 17.19
CA LYS A 459 0.36 -3.39 18.10
C LYS A 459 -1.01 -2.74 18.02
N LYS A 460 -1.33 -2.14 16.87
CA LYS A 460 -2.57 -1.42 16.64
C LYS A 460 -3.48 -2.13 15.65
N ILE A 461 -4.78 -1.98 15.90
CA ILE A 461 -5.85 -2.25 14.94
C ILE A 461 -6.53 -0.91 14.69
N ILE A 462 -6.57 -0.47 13.45
CA ILE A 462 -7.21 0.81 13.10
C ILE A 462 -8.26 0.58 12.03
N TYR A 463 -9.44 1.14 12.27
CA TYR A 463 -10.57 1.10 11.34
C TYR A 463 -10.78 2.50 10.77
N TRP A 464 -10.69 2.60 9.46
CA TRP A 464 -10.75 3.87 8.72
C TRP A 464 -12.06 3.97 7.95
N GLN A 465 -12.68 5.14 7.96
CA GLN A 465 -13.65 5.51 6.94
C GLN A 465 -12.91 6.15 5.77
N ILE A 466 -13.03 5.55 4.61
CA ILE A 466 -12.46 6.08 3.37
C ILE A 466 -13.45 7.10 2.80
N PRO A 467 -12.99 8.29 2.39
CA PRO A 467 -13.87 9.31 1.83
C PRO A 467 -14.49 8.85 0.51
N ASP A 468 -15.68 9.33 0.19
CA ASP A 468 -16.34 9.06 -1.10
C ASP A 468 -15.55 9.62 -2.28
N SER A 469 -14.79 10.66 -2.02
CA SER A 469 -13.84 11.25 -2.95
C SER A 469 -12.62 11.74 -2.20
N TRP A 470 -11.44 11.43 -2.72
CA TRP A 470 -10.16 11.91 -2.20
C TRP A 470 -9.97 13.41 -2.41
N VAL A 471 -10.72 14.00 -3.33
CA VAL A 471 -10.62 15.41 -3.69
C VAL A 471 -11.86 16.14 -3.15
N SER A 472 -11.68 17.26 -2.47
CA SER A 472 -12.79 18.11 -2.02
C SER A 472 -13.63 18.60 -3.20
N ASP A 473 -14.89 18.94 -2.98
CA ASP A 473 -15.78 19.39 -4.07
C ASP A 473 -15.29 20.71 -4.70
N SER A 474 -14.66 21.58 -3.92
CA SER A 474 -14.00 22.79 -4.40
C SER A 474 -12.83 22.48 -5.33
N MET A 475 -12.01 21.47 -4.98
CA MET A 475 -10.90 21.01 -5.83
C MET A 475 -11.38 20.31 -7.10
N LYS A 476 -12.46 19.51 -7.04
CA LYS A 476 -13.06 18.91 -8.24
C LYS A 476 -13.49 19.96 -9.24
N LYS A 477 -14.21 20.99 -8.75
CA LYS A 477 -14.66 22.08 -9.59
C LYS A 477 -13.48 22.82 -10.24
N PHE A 478 -12.44 23.07 -9.48
CA PHE A 478 -11.20 23.67 -9.97
C PHE A 478 -10.52 22.82 -11.05
N GLU A 479 -10.38 21.51 -10.82
CA GLU A 479 -9.80 20.57 -11.81
C GLU A 479 -10.65 20.51 -13.10
N GLU A 480 -11.98 20.52 -12.96
CA GLU A 480 -12.89 20.57 -14.11
C GLU A 480 -12.78 21.86 -14.91
N ASP A 481 -12.74 23.00 -14.23
CA ASP A 481 -12.64 24.32 -14.88
C ASP A 481 -11.27 24.48 -15.58
N ASN A 482 -10.19 24.04 -14.96
CA ASN A 482 -8.86 24.00 -15.58
C ASN A 482 -8.81 23.08 -16.82
N MET A 483 -9.44 21.90 -16.74
CA MET A 483 -9.49 21.00 -17.90
C MET A 483 -10.30 21.60 -19.05
N ARG A 484 -11.35 22.36 -18.75
CA ARG A 484 -12.11 23.10 -19.78
C ARG A 484 -11.26 24.18 -20.43
N GLU A 485 -10.50 24.93 -19.64
CA GLU A 485 -9.59 25.98 -20.14
C GLU A 485 -8.46 25.39 -21.01
N ILE A 486 -7.82 24.30 -20.57
CA ILE A 486 -6.79 23.58 -21.33
C ILE A 486 -7.35 23.08 -22.67
N ASN A 487 -8.55 22.49 -22.66
CA ASN A 487 -9.18 21.99 -23.87
C ASN A 487 -9.57 23.12 -24.83
N ALA A 488 -10.03 24.25 -24.30
CA ALA A 488 -10.33 25.45 -25.09
C ALA A 488 -9.06 26.02 -25.75
N ASN A 489 -7.95 26.12 -24.99
CA ASN A 489 -6.66 26.58 -25.50
C ASN A 489 -6.10 25.66 -26.60
N ARG A 490 -6.21 24.33 -26.41
CA ARG A 490 -5.82 23.35 -27.44
C ARG A 490 -6.68 23.45 -28.70
N ALA A 491 -7.98 23.67 -28.57
CA ALA A 491 -8.87 23.90 -29.71
C ALA A 491 -8.51 25.17 -30.46
N ALA A 492 -8.22 26.26 -29.75
CA ALA A 492 -7.77 27.53 -30.34
C ALA A 492 -6.41 27.40 -31.06
N GLU A 493 -5.46 26.63 -30.51
CA GLU A 493 -4.18 26.35 -31.17
C GLU A 493 -4.34 25.51 -32.45
N ARG A 494 -5.23 24.52 -32.43
CA ARG A 494 -5.55 23.70 -33.63
C ARG A 494 -6.18 24.57 -34.73
N LEU A 495 -7.10 25.46 -34.37
CA LEU A 495 -7.69 26.40 -35.31
C LEU A 495 -6.64 27.38 -35.90
N LYS A 496 -5.72 27.91 -35.08
CA LYS A 496 -4.63 28.75 -35.56
C LYS A 496 -3.66 28.00 -36.49
N LYS A 497 -3.40 26.71 -36.27
CA LYS A 497 -2.59 25.88 -37.16
C LYS A 497 -3.32 25.60 -38.46
N ALA A 498 -4.60 25.24 -38.43
CA ALA A 498 -5.39 24.98 -39.62
C ALA A 498 -5.53 26.23 -40.50
N ASN A 499 -5.69 27.43 -39.91
CA ASN A 499 -5.74 28.68 -40.64
C ASN A 499 -4.38 29.08 -41.26
N LYS A 500 -3.23 28.68 -40.64
CA LYS A 500 -1.91 28.89 -41.23
C LYS A 500 -1.61 27.94 -42.40
N GLU A 501 -2.07 26.70 -42.32
CA GLU A 501 -1.91 25.72 -43.42
C GLU A 501 -2.86 26.04 -44.59
N GLY A 502 -3.97 26.78 -44.38
CA GLY A 502 -4.89 27.23 -45.43
C GLY A 502 -4.43 28.49 -46.18
N ASP A 503 -3.52 29.29 -45.58
CA ASP A 503 -2.97 30.48 -46.24
C ASP A 503 -1.72 30.17 -47.09
N ASP A 504 -1.04 29.05 -46.89
CA ASP A 504 0.12 28.63 -47.71
C ASP A 504 -0.29 27.91 -49.00
N ASP A 505 -1.53 27.47 -49.16
CA ASP A 505 -2.01 26.77 -50.37
C ASP A 505 -2.65 27.68 -51.41
N SER A 506 -2.63 29.02 -51.20
CA SER A 506 -3.25 30.00 -52.11
C SER A 506 -2.28 30.84 -52.97
N SER A 507 -1.01 30.43 -53.07
CA SER A 507 -0.03 31.13 -53.91
C SER A 507 0.84 30.17 -54.72
N ASP A 508 0.25 29.47 -55.69
CA ASP A 508 0.96 29.10 -56.93
C ASP A 508 -0.02 28.46 -57.94
N ASP A 509 -0.79 29.28 -58.60
CA ASP A 509 -1.44 28.94 -59.87
C ASP A 509 -1.06 30.01 -60.91
N SER A 510 0.21 29.98 -61.33
CA SER A 510 0.60 30.62 -62.58
C SER A 510 0.47 29.62 -63.73
N LEU A 511 -0.62 29.76 -64.44
CA LEU A 511 -0.82 29.22 -65.76
C LEU A 511 0.32 29.61 -66.69
N ASP A 512 1.13 28.65 -67.11
CA ASP A 512 1.95 28.80 -68.31
C ASP A 512 1.65 27.70 -69.33
N GLY A 513 1.41 28.16 -70.54
CA GLY A 513 0.79 27.60 -71.68
C GLY A 513 1.30 26.26 -72.18
N LEU A 514 0.35 25.45 -72.55
CA LEU A 514 0.53 24.31 -73.46
C LEU A 514 0.07 24.74 -74.86
N ASP A 515 1.05 24.91 -75.73
CA ASP A 515 0.90 25.10 -77.17
C ASP A 515 0.66 23.71 -77.81
N ILE A 516 -0.51 23.56 -78.44
CA ILE A 516 -0.85 22.36 -79.22
C ILE A 516 -0.85 22.72 -80.67
N ARG A 517 0.03 22.10 -81.45
CA ARG A 517 -0.15 21.93 -82.91
C ARG A 517 0.74 20.79 -83.47
N PRO A 518 0.31 20.18 -84.60
CA PRO A 518 -0.98 19.61 -84.99
C PRO A 518 -0.94 18.10 -85.04
#